data_898df838e6f4a21d300ce7003f143f74
#
_entry.id   898df838e6f4a21d300ce7003f143f74
#
_cell.length_a   1.000
_cell.length_b   1.000
_cell.length_c   1.000
_cell.angle_alpha   90.00
_cell.angle_beta   90.00
_cell.angle_gamma   90.00
#
_symmetry.space_group_name_H-M   'P 1'
#
loop_
_entity.id
_entity.type
_entity.pdbx_description
1 polymer ?
#
loop_
_entity_poly.entity_id
_entity_poly.type
_entity_poly.pdbx_seq_one_letter_code
_entity_poly.pdbx_strand_id
1 'polypeptide(L)'
;MNGSPEQVQGLINELQSYSKVPLLVAANCDSGGDGAVKGGTYISSGAQSEASRDPRIPYLAGLVSAREETALGVNVNFDPCVDIVQNWRNTIVNTRAYGTNADDVIAYTSAYLEGLTAERDVIQCIKHFPGDGTEERDQHLVLGVNELSPEEWDKSFGRVYRHHIEAGVEMIMAGHIAL
;
A
#
# COMPACT_ATOMS: atom_id res chain seq x y z
N MET A 1 10.67 -0.75 -10.70
CA MET A 1 12.03 -0.81 -11.29
C MET A 1 11.99 -1.70 -12.53
N ASN A 2 12.83 -1.47 -13.56
CA ASN A 2 12.70 -2.19 -14.83
C ASN A 2 13.85 -3.19 -15.10
N GLY A 3 14.55 -3.66 -14.04
CA GLY A 3 15.66 -4.60 -14.14
C GLY A 3 15.26 -6.05 -13.86
N SER A 4 16.17 -7.01 -14.14
CA SER A 4 16.03 -8.37 -13.62
C SER A 4 16.23 -8.39 -12.10
N PRO A 5 15.78 -9.44 -11.38
CA PRO A 5 16.01 -9.57 -9.95
C PRO A 5 17.48 -9.37 -9.56
N GLU A 6 18.41 -9.98 -10.29
CA GLU A 6 19.85 -9.88 -10.03
C GLU A 6 20.38 -8.47 -10.23
N GLN A 7 19.90 -7.76 -11.23
CA GLN A 7 20.29 -6.37 -11.49
C GLN A 7 19.79 -5.43 -10.38
N VAL A 8 18.53 -5.59 -9.96
CA VAL A 8 17.93 -4.78 -8.89
C VAL A 8 18.64 -5.06 -7.57
N GLN A 9 18.79 -6.31 -7.19
CA GLN A 9 19.52 -6.72 -5.97
C GLN A 9 20.98 -6.22 -5.98
N GLY A 10 21.69 -6.40 -7.10
CA GLY A 10 23.07 -5.92 -7.25
C GLY A 10 23.19 -4.41 -7.07
N LEU A 11 22.27 -3.63 -7.67
CA LEU A 11 22.26 -2.19 -7.51
C LEU A 11 21.94 -1.75 -6.06
N ILE A 12 20.96 -2.38 -5.42
CA ILE A 12 20.64 -2.08 -4.02
C ILE A 12 21.83 -2.40 -3.11
N ASN A 13 22.48 -3.55 -3.28
CA ASN A 13 23.67 -3.93 -2.52
C ASN A 13 24.81 -2.94 -2.72
N GLU A 14 25.05 -2.49 -3.95
CA GLU A 14 26.06 -1.48 -4.27
C GLU A 14 25.77 -0.15 -3.55
N LEU A 15 24.52 0.36 -3.65
CA LEU A 15 24.11 1.61 -2.97
C LEU A 15 24.23 1.47 -1.44
N GLN A 16 23.84 0.35 -0.87
CA GLN A 16 24.00 0.09 0.57
C GLN A 16 25.48 0.11 0.98
N SER A 17 26.40 -0.38 0.13
CA SER A 17 27.83 -0.43 0.44
C SER A 17 28.48 0.96 0.55
N TYR A 18 27.93 1.98 -0.09
CA TYR A 18 28.41 3.36 -0.01
C TYR A 18 27.84 4.11 1.20
N SER A 19 26.82 3.58 1.84
CA SER A 19 26.15 4.29 2.93
C SER A 19 26.66 3.88 4.31
N LYS A 20 26.94 4.86 5.17
CA LYS A 20 27.29 4.62 6.58
C LYS A 20 26.08 4.29 7.45
N VAL A 21 24.91 4.75 7.03
CA VAL A 21 23.62 4.46 7.68
C VAL A 21 22.82 3.62 6.68
N PRO A 22 22.24 2.49 7.08
CA PRO A 22 21.45 1.67 6.17
C PRO A 22 20.36 2.48 5.46
N LEU A 23 20.28 2.33 4.14
CA LEU A 23 19.29 3.03 3.33
C LEU A 23 17.91 2.41 3.50
N LEU A 24 16.89 3.23 3.59
CA LEU A 24 15.52 2.82 3.37
C LEU A 24 15.29 2.71 1.85
N VAL A 25 15.03 1.51 1.39
CA VAL A 25 14.77 1.20 -0.02
C VAL A 25 13.31 0.78 -0.15
N ALA A 26 12.55 1.60 -0.82
CA ALA A 26 11.10 1.41 -0.95
C ALA A 26 10.69 0.86 -2.31
N ALA A 27 9.63 0.05 -2.31
CA ALA A 27 8.93 -0.35 -3.53
C ALA A 27 7.42 -0.16 -3.40
N ASN A 28 6.76 0.05 -4.54
CA ASN A 28 5.32 0.13 -4.66
C ASN A 28 4.81 -1.20 -5.21
N CYS A 29 4.26 -2.03 -4.35
CA CYS A 29 3.91 -3.42 -4.66
C CYS A 29 2.41 -3.69 -4.65
N ASP A 30 1.59 -2.70 -5.08
CA ASP A 30 0.13 -2.89 -5.23
C ASP A 30 -0.26 -4.14 -6.05
N SER A 31 0.63 -4.56 -6.96
CA SER A 31 0.47 -5.78 -7.75
C SER A 31 1.44 -6.91 -7.34
N GLY A 32 2.07 -6.78 -6.18
CA GLY A 32 3.08 -7.72 -5.69
C GLY A 32 4.50 -7.41 -6.16
N GLY A 33 5.37 -8.39 -6.12
CA GLY A 33 6.77 -8.23 -6.52
C GLY A 33 6.99 -7.75 -7.95
N ASP A 34 6.01 -7.89 -8.82
CA ASP A 34 6.01 -7.31 -10.18
C ASP A 34 6.11 -5.77 -10.17
N GLY A 35 5.64 -5.11 -9.10
CA GLY A 35 5.85 -3.68 -8.87
C GLY A 35 7.30 -3.32 -8.53
N ALA A 36 8.06 -4.21 -7.92
CA ALA A 36 9.44 -4.00 -7.53
C ALA A 36 10.43 -4.38 -8.65
N VAL A 37 10.17 -5.48 -9.36
CA VAL A 37 11.11 -6.06 -10.31
C VAL A 37 10.39 -6.75 -11.46
N LYS A 38 11.00 -6.75 -12.64
CA LYS A 38 10.45 -7.47 -13.80
C LYS A 38 10.41 -8.97 -13.54
N GLY A 39 9.21 -9.55 -13.66
CA GLY A 39 8.99 -10.98 -13.44
C GLY A 39 8.78 -11.37 -11.98
N GLY A 40 8.56 -10.40 -11.08
CA GLY A 40 8.02 -10.65 -9.74
C GLY A 40 6.61 -11.23 -9.80
N THR A 41 6.16 -11.82 -8.70
CA THR A 41 4.84 -12.41 -8.62
C THR A 41 3.76 -11.34 -8.70
N TYR A 42 2.79 -11.55 -9.61
CA TYR A 42 1.58 -10.73 -9.66
C TYR A 42 0.55 -11.26 -8.66
N ILE A 43 0.08 -10.40 -7.78
CA ILE A 43 -0.95 -10.72 -6.78
C ILE A 43 -2.30 -10.11 -7.15
N SER A 44 -3.36 -10.53 -6.44
CA SER A 44 -4.69 -9.94 -6.58
C SER A 44 -4.67 -8.45 -6.18
N SER A 45 -5.40 -7.62 -6.93
CA SER A 45 -5.67 -6.24 -6.51
C SER A 45 -6.49 -6.17 -5.21
N GLY A 46 -6.52 -5.00 -4.57
CA GLY A 46 -7.35 -4.76 -3.39
C GLY A 46 -8.81 -5.13 -3.61
N ALA A 47 -9.39 -4.67 -4.72
CA ALA A 47 -10.78 -4.97 -5.08
C ALA A 47 -11.02 -6.47 -5.35
N GLN A 48 -10.07 -7.18 -5.96
CA GLN A 48 -10.16 -8.64 -6.13
C GLN A 48 -10.07 -9.37 -4.77
N SER A 49 -9.21 -8.89 -3.88
CA SER A 49 -9.08 -9.42 -2.53
C SER A 49 -10.38 -9.26 -1.74
N GLU A 50 -11.00 -8.07 -1.77
CA GLU A 50 -12.31 -7.81 -1.15
C GLU A 50 -13.40 -8.68 -1.77
N ALA A 51 -13.49 -8.74 -3.09
CA ALA A 51 -14.49 -9.53 -3.81
C ALA A 51 -14.40 -11.03 -3.54
N SER A 52 -13.23 -11.54 -3.16
CA SER A 52 -13.06 -12.95 -2.78
C SER A 52 -13.79 -13.33 -1.49
N ARG A 53 -14.08 -12.36 -0.63
CA ARG A 53 -14.63 -12.56 0.72
C ARG A 53 -13.78 -13.49 1.61
N ASP A 54 -12.51 -13.63 1.29
CA ASP A 54 -11.56 -14.47 2.01
C ASP A 54 -10.32 -13.65 2.45
N PRO A 55 -10.17 -13.36 3.75
CA PRO A 55 -9.04 -12.57 4.26
C PRO A 55 -7.68 -13.28 4.10
N ARG A 56 -7.66 -14.58 3.81
CA ARG A 56 -6.41 -15.29 3.50
C ARG A 56 -5.78 -14.80 2.20
N ILE A 57 -6.57 -14.26 1.27
CA ILE A 57 -6.06 -13.76 -0.01
C ILE A 57 -5.14 -12.55 0.20
N PRO A 58 -5.57 -11.44 0.83
CA PRO A 58 -4.66 -10.33 1.11
C PRO A 58 -3.52 -10.72 2.08
N TYR A 59 -3.75 -11.60 3.04
CA TYR A 59 -2.66 -12.13 3.88
C TYR A 59 -1.56 -12.77 3.05
N LEU A 60 -1.90 -13.68 2.13
CA LEU A 60 -0.94 -14.33 1.26
C LEU A 60 -0.28 -13.33 0.31
N ALA A 61 -1.01 -12.32 -0.17
CA ALA A 61 -0.46 -11.25 -0.98
C ALA A 61 0.64 -10.47 -0.23
N GLY A 62 0.39 -10.07 1.00
CA GLY A 62 1.39 -9.41 1.86
C GLY A 62 2.61 -10.30 2.12
N LEU A 63 2.40 -11.57 2.44
CA LEU A 63 3.47 -12.53 2.69
C LEU A 63 4.39 -12.73 1.46
N VAL A 64 3.79 -12.87 0.27
CA VAL A 64 4.56 -13.02 -0.98
C VAL A 64 5.32 -11.74 -1.29
N SER A 65 4.69 -10.57 -1.17
CA SER A 65 5.34 -9.27 -1.37
C SER A 65 6.57 -9.12 -0.46
N ALA A 66 6.43 -9.38 0.84
CA ALA A 66 7.54 -9.29 1.78
C ALA A 66 8.70 -10.23 1.45
N ARG A 67 8.41 -11.46 1.05
CA ARG A 67 9.44 -12.44 0.65
C ARG A 67 10.24 -11.98 -0.57
N GLU A 68 9.55 -11.47 -1.59
CA GLU A 68 10.20 -11.01 -2.82
C GLU A 68 10.94 -9.70 -2.61
N GLU A 69 10.35 -8.72 -1.91
CA GLU A 69 10.98 -7.44 -1.58
C GLU A 69 12.27 -7.63 -0.80
N THR A 70 12.23 -8.41 0.28
CA THR A 70 13.43 -8.65 1.11
C THR A 70 14.51 -9.42 0.36
N ALA A 71 14.15 -10.32 -0.55
CA ALA A 71 15.10 -11.00 -1.42
C ALA A 71 15.82 -10.02 -2.36
N LEU A 72 15.19 -8.90 -2.73
CA LEU A 72 15.81 -7.86 -3.55
C LEU A 72 16.64 -6.86 -2.72
N GLY A 73 16.45 -6.82 -1.40
CA GLY A 73 17.02 -5.81 -0.50
C GLY A 73 16.12 -4.60 -0.29
N VAL A 74 14.85 -4.66 -0.72
CA VAL A 74 13.80 -3.69 -0.39
C VAL A 74 13.38 -3.91 1.06
N ASN A 75 13.27 -2.83 1.84
CA ASN A 75 12.94 -2.87 3.27
C ASN A 75 11.78 -1.96 3.67
N VAL A 76 11.17 -1.25 2.71
CA VAL A 76 9.97 -0.45 2.90
C VAL A 76 8.95 -0.81 1.82
N ASN A 77 7.77 -1.27 2.25
CA ASN A 77 6.66 -1.53 1.35
C ASN A 77 5.69 -0.33 1.35
N PHE A 78 5.44 0.25 0.16
CA PHE A 78 4.48 1.34 -0.02
C PHE A 78 3.06 0.82 -0.28
N ASP A 79 2.63 -0.16 0.52
CA ASP A 79 1.30 -0.77 0.50
C ASP A 79 0.89 -1.23 1.92
N PRO A 80 -0.40 -1.43 2.17
CA PRO A 80 -1.52 -1.38 1.24
C PRO A 80 -2.10 0.02 1.03
N CYS A 81 -2.89 0.15 -0.05
CA CYS A 81 -3.78 1.28 -0.26
C CYS A 81 -4.98 1.15 0.72
N VAL A 82 -5.05 2.03 1.71
CA VAL A 82 -6.13 2.06 2.71
C VAL A 82 -7.23 3.08 2.38
N ASP A 83 -7.24 3.58 1.16
CA ASP A 83 -8.26 4.48 0.64
C ASP A 83 -9.63 3.78 0.53
N ILE A 84 -10.70 4.57 0.52
CA ILE A 84 -12.07 4.08 0.42
C ILE A 84 -12.69 4.57 -0.89
N VAL A 85 -13.08 3.67 -1.79
CA VAL A 85 -13.75 4.05 -3.05
C VAL A 85 -15.19 4.49 -2.76
N GLN A 86 -15.40 5.79 -2.59
CA GLN A 86 -16.72 6.38 -2.47
C GLN A 86 -17.26 6.91 -3.82
N ASN A 87 -16.37 7.22 -4.75
CA ASN A 87 -16.70 7.63 -6.10
C ASN A 87 -16.16 6.59 -7.12
N TRP A 88 -17.06 5.90 -7.79
CA TRP A 88 -16.70 4.88 -8.78
C TRP A 88 -15.92 5.43 -9.99
N ARG A 89 -15.96 6.76 -10.20
CA ARG A 89 -15.19 7.45 -11.25
C ARG A 89 -13.76 7.78 -10.83
N ASN A 90 -13.39 7.56 -9.57
CA ASN A 90 -12.01 7.78 -9.16
C ASN A 90 -11.06 6.98 -10.04
N THR A 91 -10.09 7.68 -10.65
CA THR A 91 -9.19 7.10 -11.65
C THR A 91 -7.92 6.49 -11.05
N ILE A 92 -7.63 6.78 -9.80
CA ILE A 92 -6.35 6.44 -9.15
C ILE A 92 -6.48 5.27 -8.19
N VAL A 93 -7.46 5.31 -7.30
CA VAL A 93 -7.63 4.30 -6.25
C VAL A 93 -8.34 3.06 -6.80
N ASN A 94 -9.52 3.25 -7.35
CA ASN A 94 -10.35 2.25 -8.05
C ASN A 94 -10.09 0.80 -7.58
N THR A 95 -9.44 -0.03 -8.40
CA THR A 95 -9.17 -1.44 -8.08
C THR A 95 -8.07 -1.66 -7.02
N ARG A 96 -7.34 -0.62 -6.63
CA ARG A 96 -6.27 -0.70 -5.63
C ARG A 96 -6.82 -0.76 -4.20
N ALA A 97 -8.00 -0.13 -3.96
CA ALA A 97 -8.64 -0.14 -2.65
C ALA A 97 -9.28 -1.49 -2.32
N TYR A 98 -9.34 -1.79 -1.04
CA TYR A 98 -9.89 -3.02 -0.48
C TYR A 98 -11.36 -2.90 -0.08
N GLY A 99 -12.07 -1.90 -0.62
CA GLY A 99 -13.50 -1.75 -0.38
C GLY A 99 -14.04 -0.34 -0.55
N THR A 100 -15.35 -0.23 -0.35
CA THR A 100 -16.14 1.01 -0.45
C THR A 100 -16.56 1.56 0.90
N ASN A 101 -16.13 0.93 1.99
CA ASN A 101 -16.43 1.34 3.36
C ASN A 101 -15.25 1.01 4.29
N ALA A 102 -15.22 1.64 5.46
CA ALA A 102 -14.13 1.52 6.41
C ALA A 102 -13.98 0.10 6.99
N ASP A 103 -15.07 -0.64 7.18
CA ASP A 103 -15.01 -1.98 7.77
C ASP A 103 -14.30 -2.97 6.86
N ASP A 104 -14.65 -3.01 5.58
CA ASP A 104 -14.01 -3.87 4.59
C ASP A 104 -12.53 -3.47 4.40
N VAL A 105 -12.25 -2.16 4.23
CA VAL A 105 -10.87 -1.69 4.09
C VAL A 105 -10.03 -2.11 5.30
N ILE A 106 -10.47 -1.89 6.53
CA ILE A 106 -9.76 -2.31 7.74
C ILE A 106 -9.53 -3.83 7.73
N ALA A 107 -10.55 -4.62 7.48
CA ALA A 107 -10.46 -6.07 7.56
C ALA A 107 -9.42 -6.64 6.59
N TYR A 108 -9.46 -6.22 5.33
CA TYR A 108 -8.58 -6.78 4.29
C TYR A 108 -7.17 -6.18 4.31
N THR A 109 -7.03 -4.89 4.64
CA THR A 109 -5.70 -4.29 4.76
C THR A 109 -4.97 -4.72 6.02
N SER A 110 -5.67 -5.00 7.13
CA SER A 110 -5.07 -5.63 8.31
C SER A 110 -4.52 -7.01 7.98
N ALA A 111 -5.28 -7.82 7.23
CA ALA A 111 -4.80 -9.14 6.81
C ALA A 111 -3.56 -9.05 5.89
N TYR A 112 -3.52 -8.06 4.98
CA TYR A 112 -2.33 -7.82 4.15
C TYR A 112 -1.11 -7.45 5.01
N LEU A 113 -1.26 -6.52 5.95
CA LEU A 113 -0.19 -6.07 6.84
C LEU A 113 0.29 -7.20 7.76
N GLU A 114 -0.61 -8.04 8.27
CA GLU A 114 -0.26 -9.24 9.02
C GLU A 114 0.60 -10.20 8.18
N GLY A 115 0.22 -10.43 6.92
CA GLY A 115 1.00 -11.24 5.98
C GLY A 115 2.36 -10.64 5.68
N LEU A 116 2.42 -9.32 5.47
CA LEU A 116 3.64 -8.57 5.16
C LEU A 116 4.72 -8.73 6.25
N THR A 117 4.30 -8.76 7.52
CA THR A 117 5.21 -8.83 8.67
C THR A 117 5.35 -10.23 9.27
N ALA A 118 4.64 -11.23 8.76
CA ALA A 118 4.61 -12.57 9.33
C ALA A 118 5.98 -13.27 9.41
N GLU A 119 6.86 -13.03 8.44
CA GLU A 119 8.15 -13.73 8.32
C GLU A 119 9.33 -12.76 8.10
N ARG A 120 9.07 -11.50 7.83
CA ARG A 120 10.08 -10.53 7.41
C ARG A 120 9.90 -9.21 8.15
N ASP A 121 11.01 -8.55 8.38
CA ASP A 121 11.06 -7.22 8.96
C ASP A 121 11.01 -6.18 7.81
N VAL A 122 9.80 -5.85 7.36
CA VAL A 122 9.52 -4.88 6.30
C VAL A 122 8.71 -3.74 6.88
N ILE A 123 9.20 -2.52 6.72
CA ILE A 123 8.51 -1.31 7.17
C ILE A 123 7.22 -1.14 6.37
N GLN A 124 6.11 -1.02 7.09
CA GLN A 124 4.77 -0.85 6.54
C GLN A 124 4.48 0.62 6.24
N CYS A 125 3.98 0.92 5.06
CA CYS A 125 3.57 2.29 4.70
C CYS A 125 2.19 2.29 4.05
N ILE A 126 1.18 2.68 4.83
CA ILE A 126 -0.20 2.84 4.31
C ILE A 126 -0.39 4.16 3.58
N LYS A 127 -1.33 4.21 2.62
CA LYS A 127 -1.53 5.36 1.71
C LYS A 127 -2.97 5.49 1.26
N HIS A 128 -3.40 6.70 0.82
CA HIS A 128 -2.78 8.01 0.69
C HIS A 128 -3.44 9.01 1.63
N PHE A 129 -2.80 9.36 2.73
CA PHE A 129 -3.39 10.30 3.71
C PHE A 129 -3.64 11.69 3.08
N PRO A 130 -4.76 12.36 3.33
CA PRO A 130 -5.84 12.04 4.28
C PRO A 130 -6.92 11.08 3.75
N GLY A 131 -6.79 10.54 2.57
CA GLY A 131 -7.69 9.56 1.95
C GLY A 131 -8.17 9.99 0.58
N ASP A 132 -7.85 9.16 -0.42
CA ASP A 132 -8.34 9.26 -1.79
C ASP A 132 -9.60 8.40 -1.98
N GLY A 133 -10.30 8.58 -3.12
CA GLY A 133 -11.48 7.79 -3.48
C GLY A 133 -12.80 8.54 -3.45
N THR A 134 -12.82 9.81 -3.03
CA THR A 134 -14.01 10.66 -3.05
C THR A 134 -14.16 11.43 -4.36
N GLU A 135 -13.04 11.81 -4.97
CA GLU A 135 -12.97 12.62 -6.19
C GLU A 135 -12.62 11.78 -7.43
N GLU A 136 -13.02 12.24 -8.62
CA GLU A 136 -12.74 11.55 -9.89
C GLU A 136 -11.43 11.99 -10.55
N ARG A 137 -10.89 13.17 -10.22
CA ARG A 137 -9.69 13.74 -10.84
C ARG A 137 -8.42 13.07 -10.32
N ASP A 138 -7.42 12.99 -11.19
CA ASP A 138 -6.11 12.47 -10.85
C ASP A 138 -5.31 13.49 -10.04
N GLN A 139 -5.03 13.18 -8.77
CA GLN A 139 -4.26 14.04 -7.87
C GLN A 139 -2.80 14.26 -8.31
N HIS A 140 -2.26 13.51 -9.27
CA HIS A 140 -0.96 13.77 -9.84
C HIS A 140 -0.97 14.92 -10.86
N LEU A 141 -2.15 15.28 -11.38
CA LEU A 141 -2.33 16.30 -12.41
C LEU A 141 -2.95 17.58 -11.85
N VAL A 142 -3.82 17.46 -10.85
CA VAL A 142 -4.50 18.57 -10.20
C VAL A 142 -4.59 18.30 -8.70
N LEU A 143 -4.77 19.36 -7.90
CA LEU A 143 -5.02 19.19 -6.47
C LEU A 143 -6.33 18.44 -6.26
N GLY A 144 -6.25 17.25 -5.67
CA GLY A 144 -7.42 16.50 -5.23
C GLY A 144 -8.05 17.14 -3.99
N VAL A 145 -9.35 17.01 -3.84
CA VAL A 145 -10.09 17.52 -2.66
C VAL A 145 -10.94 16.39 -2.09
N ASN A 146 -10.78 16.12 -0.82
CA ASN A 146 -11.72 15.30 -0.07
C ASN A 146 -12.71 16.23 0.62
N GLU A 147 -13.92 16.33 0.05
CA GLU A 147 -14.95 17.29 0.47
C GLU A 147 -15.79 16.80 1.67
N LEU A 148 -15.37 15.77 2.34
CA LEU A 148 -16.06 15.28 3.54
C LEU A 148 -15.96 16.29 4.68
N SER A 149 -17.04 16.44 5.44
CA SER A 149 -16.98 17.16 6.72
C SER A 149 -16.00 16.45 7.67
N PRO A 150 -15.45 17.15 8.68
CA PRO A 150 -14.57 16.53 9.68
C PRO A 150 -15.19 15.30 10.36
N GLU A 151 -16.50 15.32 10.63
CA GLU A 151 -17.21 14.22 11.25
C GLU A 151 -17.38 13.02 10.30
N GLU A 152 -17.60 13.24 9.02
CA GLU A 152 -17.71 12.18 8.02
C GLU A 152 -16.34 11.56 7.75
N TRP A 153 -15.31 12.41 7.62
CA TRP A 153 -13.93 11.95 7.47
C TRP A 153 -13.50 11.10 8.67
N ASP A 154 -13.79 11.57 9.89
CA ASP A 154 -13.42 10.89 11.13
C ASP A 154 -14.06 9.49 11.24
N LYS A 155 -15.30 9.33 10.77
CA LYS A 155 -16.04 8.06 10.77
C LYS A 155 -15.62 7.11 9.63
N SER A 156 -14.97 7.61 8.60
CA SER A 156 -14.55 6.86 7.42
C SER A 156 -13.02 6.72 7.36
N PHE A 157 -12.34 7.57 6.64
CA PHE A 157 -10.88 7.54 6.47
C PHE A 157 -10.13 7.67 7.80
N GLY A 158 -10.53 8.60 8.66
CA GLY A 158 -9.93 8.81 9.99
C GLY A 158 -10.00 7.55 10.86
N ARG A 159 -11.10 6.80 10.78
CA ARG A 159 -11.25 5.52 11.48
C ARG A 159 -10.25 4.48 10.97
N VAL A 160 -10.04 4.38 9.66
CA VAL A 160 -9.08 3.46 9.04
C VAL A 160 -7.66 3.79 9.49
N TYR A 161 -7.26 5.06 9.41
CA TYR A 161 -5.93 5.49 9.83
C TYR A 161 -5.70 5.25 11.34
N ARG A 162 -6.66 5.60 12.21
CA ARG A 162 -6.52 5.31 13.64
C ARG A 162 -6.33 3.83 13.92
N HIS A 163 -7.12 2.97 13.29
CA HIS A 163 -6.98 1.53 13.45
C HIS A 163 -5.56 1.04 13.16
N HIS A 164 -5.00 1.46 12.02
CA HIS A 164 -3.66 1.01 11.64
C HIS A 164 -2.54 1.66 12.45
N ILE A 165 -2.70 2.92 12.88
CA ILE A 165 -1.78 3.57 13.82
C ILE A 165 -1.76 2.84 15.15
N GLU A 166 -2.92 2.52 15.70
CA GLU A 166 -3.05 1.75 16.95
C GLU A 166 -2.50 0.33 16.82
N ALA A 167 -2.60 -0.27 15.63
CA ALA A 167 -1.99 -1.55 15.31
C ALA A 167 -0.47 -1.49 15.13
N GLY A 168 0.14 -0.29 15.07
CA GLY A 168 1.58 -0.10 15.04
C GLY A 168 2.19 0.10 13.65
N VAL A 169 1.38 0.52 12.66
CA VAL A 169 1.93 0.85 11.33
C VAL A 169 3.00 1.94 11.45
N GLU A 170 4.10 1.80 10.71
CA GLU A 170 5.32 2.59 10.93
C GLU A 170 5.39 3.85 10.08
N MET A 171 4.75 3.85 8.89
CA MET A 171 4.78 4.97 7.96
C MET A 171 3.40 5.23 7.35
N ILE A 172 3.16 6.50 7.05
CA ILE A 172 1.98 6.95 6.32
C ILE A 172 2.43 7.83 5.16
N MET A 173 2.00 7.50 3.95
CA MET A 173 2.26 8.31 2.76
C MET A 173 1.17 9.37 2.63
N ALA A 174 1.57 10.65 2.64
CA ALA A 174 0.68 11.76 2.32
C ALA A 174 0.40 11.82 0.81
N GLY A 175 -0.86 11.96 0.45
CA GLY A 175 -1.29 12.22 -0.93
C GLY A 175 -1.27 13.70 -1.28
N HIS A 176 -1.52 14.02 -2.54
CA HIS A 176 -1.70 15.40 -3.03
C HIS A 176 -3.17 15.81 -2.91
N ILE A 177 -3.71 15.78 -1.68
CA ILE A 177 -5.14 15.90 -1.39
C ILE A 177 -5.33 16.95 -0.31
N ALA A 178 -6.22 17.92 -0.55
CA ALA A 178 -6.71 18.85 0.45
C ALA A 178 -7.94 18.28 1.18
N LEU A 179 -8.13 18.69 2.44
CA LEU A 179 -9.34 18.49 3.24
C LEU A 179 -10.11 19.82 3.31
#